data_743b31b7d05ffbdbe7bc508446baec8c
#
_entry.id   743b31b7d05ffbdbe7bc508446baec8c
#
_cell.length_a   1.000
_cell.length_b   1.000
_cell.length_c   1.000
_cell.angle_alpha   90.00
_cell.angle_beta   90.00
_cell.angle_gamma   90.00
#
_symmetry.space_group_name_H-M   'P 1'
#
loop_
_entity.id
_entity.type
_entity.pdbx_description
1 polymer ?
#
loop_
_entity_poly.entity_id
_entity_poly.type
_entity_poly.pdbx_seq_one_letter_code
_entity_poly.pdbx_strand_id
1 'polypeptide(L)'
;GFDSYHPEYKEIQNLDSILMESTLTPIYPTTEGIQQNRLRGLIKQGLQMLHESDGITDLIPIEISKRYKLCNLTEAVKVLHNPPTDLELNMLDYGLNPGQKRLAFEELLAHRLCMRKSRIDVAQDSAAACKINKELSSKFLKQLPFRLTNSQKSVLQDITEDLVKSTPMLRLLQGDVGSGKTVVAALASLQAISN
;
A
#
# COMPACT_ATOMS: atom_id res chain seq x y z
N GLY A 1 27.51 4.12 -31.36
CA GLY A 1 28.09 4.96 -30.32
C GLY A 1 27.14 5.05 -29.16
N PHE A 2 27.66 5.22 -27.97
CA PHE A 2 26.85 5.50 -26.78
C PHE A 2 26.80 7.02 -26.61
N ASP A 3 25.62 7.61 -26.66
CA ASP A 3 25.42 9.04 -26.41
C ASP A 3 25.04 9.22 -24.94
N SER A 4 25.73 10.11 -24.23
CA SER A 4 25.42 10.48 -22.87
C SER A 4 25.02 11.96 -22.84
N TYR A 5 23.81 12.24 -22.39
CA TYR A 5 23.31 13.59 -22.19
C TYR A 5 23.66 14.06 -20.76
N HIS A 6 24.47 15.13 -20.67
CA HIS A 6 24.90 15.72 -19.40
C HIS A 6 25.53 14.72 -18.42
N PRO A 7 26.63 14.02 -18.80
CA PRO A 7 27.27 13.06 -17.93
C PRO A 7 27.82 13.76 -16.69
N GLU A 8 27.60 13.14 -15.53
CA GLU A 8 28.36 13.52 -14.33
C GLU A 8 29.78 12.98 -14.48
N TYR A 9 30.78 13.86 -14.47
CA TYR A 9 32.18 13.45 -14.52
C TYR A 9 32.98 14.04 -13.39
N LYS A 10 34.01 13.34 -12.99
CA LYS A 10 34.98 13.80 -11.98
C LYS A 10 36.38 13.67 -12.57
N GLU A 11 37.11 14.76 -12.62
CA GLU A 11 38.49 14.74 -13.06
C GLU A 11 39.36 14.07 -12.01
N ILE A 12 40.10 13.03 -12.40
CA ILE A 12 40.97 12.26 -11.50
C ILE A 12 42.41 12.67 -11.79
N GLN A 13 43.04 13.37 -10.85
CA GLN A 13 44.42 13.83 -11.01
C GLN A 13 45.47 12.75 -10.70
N ASN A 14 45.12 11.71 -9.92
CA ASN A 14 46.01 10.60 -9.58
C ASN A 14 45.25 9.28 -9.67
N LEU A 15 45.82 8.29 -10.36
CA LEU A 15 45.26 6.93 -10.50
C LEU A 15 45.14 6.20 -9.15
N ASP A 16 46.00 6.51 -8.18
CA ASP A 16 45.94 5.94 -6.82
C ASP A 16 44.78 6.47 -5.98
N SER A 17 44.09 7.53 -6.45
CA SER A 17 42.91 8.09 -5.80
C SER A 17 41.58 7.48 -6.30
N ILE A 18 41.62 6.51 -7.19
CA ILE A 18 40.45 5.72 -7.58
C ILE A 18 40.10 4.78 -6.41
N LEU A 19 39.45 5.35 -5.38
CA LEU A 19 38.69 4.54 -4.45
C LEU A 19 37.55 3.93 -5.31
N MET A 20 37.68 2.65 -5.63
CA MET A 20 36.54 1.90 -6.18
C MET A 20 35.38 2.13 -5.21
N GLU A 21 34.32 2.79 -5.69
CA GLU A 21 33.13 2.96 -4.89
C GLU A 21 32.63 1.54 -4.54
N SER A 22 32.61 1.24 -3.26
CA SER A 22 32.18 -0.08 -2.75
C SER A 22 30.66 -0.24 -2.78
N THR A 23 29.94 0.77 -3.27
CA THR A 23 28.49 0.82 -3.33
C THR A 23 28.01 1.34 -4.68
N LEU A 24 26.83 0.91 -5.07
CA LEU A 24 26.14 1.44 -6.26
C LEU A 24 25.66 2.86 -6.00
N THR A 25 25.72 3.71 -7.02
CA THR A 25 25.28 5.10 -6.94
C THR A 25 23.74 5.18 -7.04
N PRO A 26 23.05 5.61 -5.97
CA PRO A 26 21.59 5.68 -6.01
C PRO A 26 21.11 6.85 -6.89
N ILE A 27 20.01 6.60 -7.62
CA ILE A 27 19.29 7.61 -8.40
C ILE A 27 17.92 7.83 -7.74
N TYR A 28 17.65 9.07 -7.37
CA TYR A 28 16.40 9.45 -6.70
C TYR A 28 15.46 10.17 -7.66
N PRO A 29 14.15 9.96 -7.57
CA PRO A 29 13.19 10.82 -8.24
C PRO A 29 13.34 12.24 -7.71
N THR A 30 13.52 13.19 -8.62
CA THR A 30 13.70 14.61 -8.30
C THR A 30 12.55 15.44 -8.83
N THR A 31 12.28 16.54 -8.15
CA THR A 31 11.37 17.59 -8.61
C THR A 31 12.17 18.78 -9.10
N GLU A 32 11.52 19.69 -9.80
CA GLU A 32 12.15 20.92 -10.30
C GLU A 32 12.87 21.68 -9.17
N GLY A 33 14.11 22.08 -9.42
CA GLY A 33 14.95 22.81 -8.47
C GLY A 33 15.82 21.96 -7.52
N ILE A 34 15.68 20.63 -7.52
CA ILE A 34 16.54 19.75 -6.69
C ILE A 34 17.41 18.87 -7.60
N GLN A 35 18.73 19.07 -7.53
CA GLN A 35 19.70 18.26 -8.27
C GLN A 35 20.07 16.99 -7.51
N GLN A 36 20.39 15.91 -8.26
CA GLN A 36 20.79 14.60 -7.71
C GLN A 36 21.90 14.70 -6.67
N ASN A 37 22.96 15.47 -6.97
CA ASN A 37 24.10 15.61 -6.07
C ASN A 37 23.74 16.24 -4.73
N ARG A 38 22.82 17.23 -4.73
CA ARG A 38 22.33 17.83 -3.49
C ARG A 38 21.52 16.84 -2.67
N LEU A 39 20.65 16.08 -3.32
CA LEU A 39 19.81 15.06 -2.66
C LEU A 39 20.67 13.94 -2.08
N ARG A 40 21.63 13.41 -2.84
CA ARG A 40 22.61 12.43 -2.35
C ARG A 40 23.39 12.95 -1.15
N GLY A 41 23.81 14.21 -1.17
CA GLY A 41 24.50 14.85 -0.05
C GLY A 41 23.66 14.90 1.22
N LEU A 42 22.39 15.28 1.12
CA LEU A 42 21.45 15.29 2.24
C LEU A 42 21.19 13.89 2.79
N ILE A 43 20.99 12.91 1.92
CA ILE A 43 20.78 11.52 2.33
C ILE A 43 22.03 10.96 3.03
N LYS A 44 23.22 11.25 2.51
CA LYS A 44 24.47 10.85 3.15
C LYS A 44 24.60 11.41 4.57
N GLN A 45 24.25 12.69 4.78
CA GLN A 45 24.22 13.29 6.11
C GLN A 45 23.20 12.60 7.01
N GLY A 46 21.98 12.32 6.51
CA GLY A 46 20.95 11.59 7.24
C GLY A 46 21.41 10.18 7.65
N LEU A 47 22.08 9.44 6.77
CA LEU A 47 22.63 8.12 7.07
C LEU A 47 23.78 8.20 8.10
N GLN A 48 24.58 9.26 8.07
CA GLN A 48 25.62 9.48 9.09
C GLN A 48 25.02 9.76 10.46
N MET A 49 24.01 10.63 10.56
CA MET A 49 23.27 10.87 11.80
C MET A 49 22.62 9.58 12.32
N LEU A 50 22.10 8.74 11.43
CA LEU A 50 21.54 7.45 11.78
C LEU A 50 22.61 6.47 12.31
N HIS A 51 23.85 6.60 11.86
CA HIS A 51 24.96 5.78 12.36
C HIS A 51 25.44 6.25 13.75
N GLU A 52 25.40 7.55 14.00
CA GLU A 52 25.80 8.16 15.27
C GLU A 52 24.71 8.01 16.37
N SER A 53 23.49 7.72 15.99
CA SER A 53 22.37 7.43 16.88
C SER A 53 22.20 5.92 17.10
N ASP A 54 21.32 5.53 18.04
CA ASP A 54 20.95 4.13 18.27
C ASP A 54 20.11 3.51 17.14
N GLY A 55 20.09 4.18 15.98
CA GLY A 55 19.31 3.74 14.82
C GLY A 55 17.85 4.22 14.85
N ILE A 56 17.03 3.60 14.02
CA ILE A 56 15.58 3.87 13.96
C ILE A 56 14.89 2.88 14.90
N THR A 57 14.02 3.40 15.77
CA THR A 57 13.19 2.54 16.63
C THR A 57 12.30 1.65 15.75
N ASP A 58 12.47 0.35 15.87
CA ASP A 58 11.64 -0.62 15.14
C ASP A 58 10.31 -0.81 15.87
N LEU A 59 9.21 -0.45 15.20
CA LEU A 59 7.86 -0.56 15.77
C LEU A 59 7.25 -1.94 15.54
N ILE A 60 7.85 -2.79 14.69
CA ILE A 60 7.36 -4.15 14.45
C ILE A 60 7.88 -5.06 15.57
N PRO A 61 6.97 -5.77 16.28
CA PRO A 61 7.36 -6.73 17.29
C PRO A 61 8.35 -7.77 16.76
N ILE A 62 9.33 -8.14 17.59
CA ILE A 62 10.42 -9.06 17.20
C ILE A 62 9.90 -10.43 16.74
N GLU A 63 8.79 -10.90 17.30
CA GLU A 63 8.16 -12.15 16.93
C GLU A 63 7.63 -12.12 15.49
N ILE A 64 7.07 -10.97 15.07
CA ILE A 64 6.60 -10.75 13.72
C ILE A 64 7.79 -10.68 12.76
N SER A 65 8.82 -9.89 13.10
CA SER A 65 10.04 -9.77 12.29
C SER A 65 10.70 -11.14 12.07
N LYS A 66 10.80 -11.97 13.11
CA LYS A 66 11.32 -13.34 13.02
C LYS A 66 10.44 -14.24 12.16
N ARG A 67 9.11 -14.21 12.35
CA ARG A 67 8.16 -15.03 11.59
C ARG A 67 8.23 -14.77 10.08
N TYR A 68 8.34 -13.51 9.69
CA TYR A 68 8.38 -13.12 8.28
C TYR A 68 9.80 -12.93 7.73
N LYS A 69 10.83 -13.24 8.54
CA LYS A 69 12.25 -13.12 8.17
C LYS A 69 12.58 -11.71 7.65
N LEU A 70 12.13 -10.69 8.39
CA LEU A 70 12.39 -9.31 8.08
C LEU A 70 13.74 -8.88 8.66
N CYS A 71 14.52 -8.12 7.90
CA CYS A 71 15.72 -7.48 8.41
C CYS A 71 15.38 -6.31 9.34
N ASN A 72 16.38 -5.82 10.08
CA ASN A 72 16.25 -4.63 10.92
C ASN A 72 15.93 -3.40 10.05
N LEU A 73 15.12 -2.47 10.58
CA LEU A 73 14.69 -1.27 9.84
C LEU A 73 15.88 -0.37 9.49
N THR A 74 16.81 -0.16 10.43
CA THR A 74 18.01 0.64 10.19
C THR A 74 18.89 0.04 9.08
N GLU A 75 19.06 -1.28 9.07
CA GLU A 75 19.78 -1.99 8.03
C GLU A 75 19.09 -1.89 6.67
N ALA A 76 17.75 -2.03 6.65
CA ALA A 76 16.96 -1.87 5.43
C ALA A 76 17.19 -0.50 4.79
N VAL A 77 17.12 0.56 5.58
CA VAL A 77 17.35 1.94 5.10
C VAL A 77 18.77 2.11 4.60
N LYS A 78 19.79 1.63 5.34
CA LYS A 78 21.20 1.71 4.93
C LYS A 78 21.45 1.02 3.60
N VAL A 79 20.99 -0.22 3.44
CA VAL A 79 21.21 -1.00 2.21
C VAL A 79 20.50 -0.39 1.00
N LEU A 80 19.33 0.16 1.17
CA LEU A 80 18.59 0.77 0.05
C LEU A 80 19.19 2.09 -0.42
N HIS A 81 19.84 2.82 0.46
CA HIS A 81 20.50 4.09 0.09
C HIS A 81 21.99 3.93 -0.25
N ASN A 82 22.62 2.86 0.19
CA ASN A 82 24.01 2.49 -0.13
C ASN A 82 24.07 1.00 -0.51
N PRO A 83 23.47 0.59 -1.64
CA PRO A 83 23.49 -0.80 -2.03
C PRO A 83 24.90 -1.26 -2.36
N PRO A 84 25.37 -2.38 -1.80
CA PRO A 84 26.71 -2.91 -2.09
C PRO A 84 26.80 -3.36 -3.54
N THR A 85 28.01 -3.33 -4.12
CA THR A 85 28.26 -3.63 -5.53
C THR A 85 28.04 -5.10 -5.91
N ASP A 86 28.09 -6.00 -4.93
CA ASP A 86 27.82 -7.44 -5.09
C ASP A 86 26.34 -7.80 -5.01
N LEU A 87 25.48 -6.80 -4.83
CA LEU A 87 24.04 -7.02 -4.80
C LEU A 87 23.52 -7.45 -6.17
N GLU A 88 22.77 -8.54 -6.22
CA GLU A 88 22.09 -8.96 -7.44
C GLU A 88 21.04 -7.92 -7.87
N LEU A 89 21.31 -7.18 -8.95
CA LEU A 89 20.44 -6.13 -9.48
C LEU A 89 19.01 -6.63 -9.75
N ASN A 90 18.86 -7.87 -10.22
CA ASN A 90 17.57 -8.49 -10.43
C ASN A 90 16.71 -8.53 -9.17
N MET A 91 17.31 -8.69 -7.98
CA MET A 91 16.57 -8.65 -6.72
C MET A 91 16.00 -7.26 -6.41
N LEU A 92 16.71 -6.20 -6.82
CA LEU A 92 16.21 -4.83 -6.68
C LEU A 92 15.03 -4.56 -7.63
N ASP A 93 15.15 -4.98 -8.89
CA ASP A 93 14.14 -4.73 -9.93
C ASP A 93 12.81 -5.43 -9.59
N TYR A 94 12.87 -6.63 -9.03
CA TYR A 94 11.67 -7.38 -8.62
C TYR A 94 11.18 -7.08 -7.19
N GLY A 95 11.80 -6.15 -6.47
CA GLY A 95 11.42 -5.84 -5.08
C GLY A 95 11.72 -6.96 -4.08
N LEU A 96 12.63 -7.87 -4.42
CA LEU A 96 12.97 -9.04 -3.61
C LEU A 96 14.10 -8.79 -2.62
N ASN A 97 14.74 -7.63 -2.68
CA ASN A 97 15.78 -7.25 -1.72
C ASN A 97 15.21 -7.23 -0.30
N PRO A 98 15.93 -7.75 0.71
CA PRO A 98 15.46 -7.77 2.11
C PRO A 98 15.03 -6.40 2.64
N GLY A 99 15.74 -5.32 2.26
CA GLY A 99 15.38 -3.95 2.63
C GLY A 99 14.05 -3.50 2.02
N GLN A 100 13.85 -3.75 0.72
CA GLN A 100 12.59 -3.44 0.03
C GLN A 100 11.43 -4.24 0.65
N LYS A 101 11.64 -5.53 0.88
CA LYS A 101 10.65 -6.41 1.54
C LYS A 101 10.28 -5.89 2.92
N ARG A 102 11.27 -5.41 3.70
CA ARG A 102 11.04 -4.85 5.03
C ARG A 102 10.17 -3.61 4.97
N LEU A 103 10.48 -2.64 4.12
CA LEU A 103 9.72 -1.40 4.00
C LEU A 103 8.31 -1.64 3.42
N ALA A 104 8.20 -2.48 2.38
CA ALA A 104 6.91 -2.85 1.81
C ALA A 104 6.00 -3.54 2.83
N PHE A 105 6.55 -4.44 3.67
CA PHE A 105 5.80 -5.08 4.75
C PHE A 105 5.26 -4.04 5.74
N GLU A 106 6.09 -3.10 6.16
CA GLU A 106 5.71 -2.05 7.11
C GLU A 106 4.61 -1.14 6.56
N GLU A 107 4.76 -0.70 5.31
CA GLU A 107 3.76 0.13 4.64
C GLU A 107 2.41 -0.59 4.50
N LEU A 108 2.42 -1.84 4.03
CA LEU A 108 1.20 -2.64 3.91
C LEU A 108 0.56 -2.93 5.27
N LEU A 109 1.37 -3.19 6.31
CA LEU A 109 0.88 -3.37 7.67
C LEU A 109 0.23 -2.09 8.20
N ALA A 110 0.90 -0.95 8.06
CA ALA A 110 0.38 0.36 8.48
C ALA A 110 -0.94 0.67 7.78
N HIS A 111 -0.98 0.51 6.46
CA HIS A 111 -2.21 0.67 5.68
C HIS A 111 -3.33 -0.25 6.19
N ARG A 112 -3.04 -1.53 6.42
CA ARG A 112 -4.02 -2.50 6.92
C ARG A 112 -4.54 -2.14 8.32
N LEU A 113 -3.65 -1.68 9.20
CA LEU A 113 -4.02 -1.23 10.55
C LEU A 113 -4.88 0.03 10.50
N CYS A 114 -4.55 1.01 9.66
CA CYS A 114 -5.37 2.21 9.45
C CYS A 114 -6.78 1.85 8.96
N MET A 115 -6.88 0.97 7.97
CA MET A 115 -8.18 0.50 7.47
C MET A 115 -8.98 -0.25 8.56
N ARG A 116 -8.31 -1.05 9.37
CA ARG A 116 -8.96 -1.76 10.49
C ARG A 116 -9.43 -0.79 11.57
N LYS A 117 -8.61 0.18 11.93
CA LYS A 117 -8.97 1.23 12.89
C LYS A 117 -10.19 2.01 12.40
N SER A 118 -10.18 2.49 11.16
CA SER A 118 -11.32 3.20 10.58
C SER A 118 -12.62 2.39 10.64
N ARG A 119 -12.55 1.07 10.39
CA ARG A 119 -13.73 0.19 10.53
C ARG A 119 -14.21 0.08 11.96
N ILE A 120 -13.29 0.00 12.93
CA ILE A 120 -13.64 -0.04 14.36
C ILE A 120 -14.29 1.27 14.78
N ASP A 121 -13.73 2.41 14.36
CA ASP A 121 -14.24 3.74 14.69
C ASP A 121 -15.67 3.91 14.14
N VAL A 122 -15.89 3.55 12.87
CA VAL A 122 -17.25 3.56 12.25
C VAL A 122 -18.20 2.59 12.97
N ALA A 123 -17.74 1.42 13.40
CA ALA A 123 -18.58 0.44 14.10
C ALA A 123 -18.98 0.88 15.52
N GLN A 124 -18.33 1.90 16.08
CA GLN A 124 -18.74 2.52 17.36
C GLN A 124 -19.91 3.47 17.19
N ASP A 125 -20.15 3.99 15.97
CA ASP A 125 -21.30 4.80 15.69
C ASP A 125 -22.57 3.96 15.70
N SER A 126 -23.71 4.56 16.08
CA SER A 126 -25.00 3.92 15.99
C SER A 126 -25.66 4.21 14.65
N ALA A 127 -26.29 3.21 14.06
CA ALA A 127 -27.12 3.35 12.87
C ALA A 127 -28.54 2.85 13.13
N ALA A 128 -29.50 3.41 12.42
CA ALA A 128 -30.86 2.89 12.47
C ALA A 128 -30.89 1.50 11.79
N ALA A 129 -31.27 0.47 12.54
CA ALA A 129 -31.44 -0.87 12.00
C ALA A 129 -32.63 -0.89 11.03
N CYS A 130 -32.37 -1.30 9.78
CA CYS A 130 -33.43 -1.43 8.78
C CYS A 130 -34.25 -2.69 8.98
N LYS A 131 -35.59 -2.58 8.91
CA LYS A 131 -36.47 -3.75 8.88
C LYS A 131 -36.45 -4.37 7.49
N ILE A 132 -36.43 -5.69 7.40
CA ILE A 132 -36.45 -6.37 6.12
C ILE A 132 -37.86 -6.26 5.51
N ASN A 133 -38.02 -5.42 4.49
CA ASN A 133 -39.23 -5.34 3.69
C ASN A 133 -38.90 -5.76 2.24
N LYS A 134 -39.45 -6.90 1.81
CA LYS A 134 -39.18 -7.45 0.49
C LYS A 134 -40.15 -6.96 -0.60
N GLU A 135 -41.12 -6.14 -0.28
CA GLU A 135 -42.18 -5.77 -1.22
C GLU A 135 -41.63 -4.95 -2.40
N LEU A 136 -40.94 -3.84 -2.12
CA LEU A 136 -40.35 -2.99 -3.16
C LEU A 136 -39.28 -3.72 -3.95
N SER A 137 -38.39 -4.43 -3.26
CA SER A 137 -37.33 -5.23 -3.90
C SER A 137 -37.91 -6.32 -4.80
N SER A 138 -39.00 -6.97 -4.40
CA SER A 138 -39.68 -7.99 -5.22
C SER A 138 -40.36 -7.38 -6.45
N LYS A 139 -41.00 -6.21 -6.32
CA LYS A 139 -41.59 -5.49 -7.46
C LYS A 139 -40.50 -5.08 -8.45
N PHE A 140 -39.37 -4.55 -7.96
CA PHE A 140 -38.25 -4.17 -8.81
C PHE A 140 -37.65 -5.38 -9.53
N LEU A 141 -37.40 -6.48 -8.84
CA LEU A 141 -36.86 -7.71 -9.44
C LEU A 141 -37.75 -8.29 -10.54
N LYS A 142 -39.08 -8.17 -10.42
CA LYS A 142 -40.05 -8.63 -11.46
C LYS A 142 -39.99 -7.78 -12.72
N GLN A 143 -39.55 -6.52 -12.63
CA GLN A 143 -39.46 -5.61 -13.77
C GLN A 143 -38.12 -5.67 -14.49
N LEU A 144 -37.12 -6.36 -13.90
CA LEU A 144 -35.82 -6.52 -14.56
C LEU A 144 -35.91 -7.46 -15.75
N PRO A 145 -35.28 -7.12 -16.91
CA PRO A 145 -35.27 -7.98 -18.10
C PRO A 145 -34.31 -9.17 -17.96
N PHE A 146 -33.70 -9.39 -16.80
CA PHE A 146 -32.75 -10.45 -16.50
C PHE A 146 -32.91 -10.94 -15.07
N ARG A 147 -32.28 -12.09 -14.77
CA ARG A 147 -32.23 -12.65 -13.41
C ARG A 147 -30.88 -12.32 -12.75
N LEU A 148 -30.89 -12.09 -11.45
CA LEU A 148 -29.64 -11.92 -10.67
C LEU A 148 -28.80 -13.20 -10.72
N THR A 149 -27.49 -13.03 -10.87
CA THR A 149 -26.52 -14.12 -10.74
C THR A 149 -26.41 -14.59 -9.28
N ASN A 150 -25.85 -15.76 -9.05
CA ASN A 150 -25.65 -16.28 -7.70
C ASN A 150 -24.74 -15.37 -6.87
N SER A 151 -23.68 -14.80 -7.47
CA SER A 151 -22.80 -13.85 -6.80
C SER A 151 -23.53 -12.57 -6.38
N GLN A 152 -24.39 -12.01 -7.25
CA GLN A 152 -25.20 -10.83 -6.92
C GLN A 152 -26.19 -11.12 -5.79
N LYS A 153 -26.80 -12.31 -5.76
CA LYS A 153 -27.70 -12.74 -4.67
C LYS A 153 -26.94 -12.87 -3.35
N SER A 154 -25.77 -13.49 -3.36
CA SER A 154 -24.95 -13.65 -2.15
C SER A 154 -24.53 -12.31 -1.58
N VAL A 155 -24.02 -11.38 -2.43
CA VAL A 155 -23.65 -10.04 -2.00
C VAL A 155 -24.83 -9.24 -1.46
N LEU A 156 -26.01 -9.37 -2.10
CA LEU A 156 -27.22 -8.70 -1.64
C LEU A 156 -27.67 -9.25 -0.27
N GLN A 157 -27.52 -10.55 -0.04
CA GLN A 157 -27.80 -11.15 1.26
C GLN A 157 -26.86 -10.59 2.34
N ASP A 158 -25.56 -10.53 2.07
CA ASP A 158 -24.57 -9.96 2.98
C ASP A 158 -24.89 -8.49 3.34
N ILE A 159 -25.29 -7.69 2.34
CA ILE A 159 -25.69 -6.29 2.54
C ILE A 159 -26.95 -6.24 3.41
N THR A 160 -27.93 -7.09 3.14
CA THR A 160 -29.17 -7.16 3.90
C THR A 160 -28.92 -7.50 5.36
N GLU A 161 -28.03 -8.47 5.62
CA GLU A 161 -27.63 -8.87 6.99
C GLU A 161 -26.91 -7.74 7.74
N ASP A 162 -26.20 -6.87 7.05
CA ASP A 162 -25.58 -5.70 7.68
C ASP A 162 -26.59 -4.57 7.92
N LEU A 163 -27.52 -4.33 7.01
CA LEU A 163 -28.52 -3.27 7.15
C LEU A 163 -29.47 -3.47 8.33
N VAL A 164 -29.65 -4.69 8.82
CA VAL A 164 -30.47 -4.97 10.02
C VAL A 164 -29.73 -4.77 11.34
N LYS A 165 -28.40 -4.50 11.29
CA LYS A 165 -27.60 -4.23 12.47
C LYS A 165 -27.77 -2.78 12.91
N SER A 166 -27.55 -2.52 14.20
CA SER A 166 -27.52 -1.17 14.78
C SER A 166 -26.18 -0.44 14.57
N THR A 167 -25.29 -0.98 13.75
CA THR A 167 -23.97 -0.41 13.42
C THR A 167 -23.94 -0.01 11.94
N PRO A 168 -23.26 1.09 11.57
CA PRO A 168 -23.16 1.52 10.18
C PRO A 168 -22.49 0.46 9.32
N MET A 169 -23.04 0.23 8.13
CA MET A 169 -22.43 -0.65 7.14
C MET A 169 -21.39 0.10 6.31
N LEU A 170 -20.17 -0.44 6.25
CA LEU A 170 -19.11 0.04 5.36
C LEU A 170 -18.64 -1.13 4.49
N ARG A 171 -19.13 -1.22 3.25
CA ARG A 171 -18.78 -2.25 2.27
C ARG A 171 -18.33 -1.65 0.95
N LEU A 172 -17.29 -2.22 0.38
CA LEU A 172 -16.88 -1.94 -0.99
C LEU A 172 -17.47 -3.02 -1.91
N LEU A 173 -18.32 -2.60 -2.85
CA LEU A 173 -18.84 -3.48 -3.91
C LEU A 173 -17.90 -3.41 -5.12
N GLN A 174 -17.13 -4.47 -5.34
CA GLN A 174 -16.17 -4.59 -6.43
C GLN A 174 -16.65 -5.59 -7.48
N GLY A 175 -16.37 -5.29 -8.74
CA GLY A 175 -16.66 -6.16 -9.88
C GLY A 175 -16.34 -5.44 -11.18
N ASP A 176 -16.29 -6.18 -12.29
CA ASP A 176 -15.98 -5.64 -13.60
C ASP A 176 -17.04 -4.65 -14.12
N VAL A 177 -16.70 -3.89 -15.14
CA VAL A 177 -17.64 -3.01 -15.84
C VAL A 177 -18.75 -3.89 -16.44
N GLY A 178 -20.01 -3.51 -16.22
CA GLY A 178 -21.17 -4.33 -16.68
C GLY A 178 -21.56 -5.49 -15.76
N SER A 179 -20.86 -5.75 -14.65
CA SER A 179 -21.20 -6.85 -13.71
C SER A 179 -22.51 -6.64 -12.91
N GLY A 180 -23.22 -5.53 -13.14
CA GLY A 180 -24.49 -5.24 -12.48
C GLY A 180 -24.37 -4.67 -11.06
N LYS A 181 -23.26 -4.02 -10.70
CA LYS A 181 -23.08 -3.35 -9.40
C LYS A 181 -24.21 -2.37 -9.06
N THR A 182 -24.67 -1.62 -10.06
CA THR A 182 -25.76 -0.65 -9.91
C THR A 182 -27.08 -1.30 -9.49
N VAL A 183 -27.39 -2.49 -10.01
CA VAL A 183 -28.59 -3.24 -9.64
C VAL A 183 -28.54 -3.69 -8.18
N VAL A 184 -27.37 -4.15 -7.71
CA VAL A 184 -27.17 -4.52 -6.30
C VAL A 184 -27.31 -3.30 -5.40
N ALA A 185 -26.72 -2.15 -5.78
CA ALA A 185 -26.85 -0.90 -5.04
C ALA A 185 -28.31 -0.40 -4.99
N ALA A 186 -29.03 -0.46 -6.10
CA ALA A 186 -30.45 -0.10 -6.16
C ALA A 186 -31.30 -0.97 -5.23
N LEU A 187 -31.10 -2.29 -5.24
CA LEU A 187 -31.81 -3.22 -4.34
C LEU A 187 -31.51 -2.95 -2.86
N ALA A 188 -30.26 -2.65 -2.54
CA ALA A 188 -29.86 -2.26 -1.17
C ALA A 188 -30.54 -0.94 -0.74
N SER A 189 -30.59 0.06 -1.62
CA SER A 189 -31.27 1.34 -1.37
C SER A 189 -32.78 1.17 -1.19
N LEU A 190 -33.43 0.35 -2.02
CA LEU A 190 -34.86 0.03 -1.87
C LEU A 190 -35.18 -0.61 -0.53
N GLN A 191 -34.28 -1.42 -0.01
CA GLN A 191 -34.43 -2.01 1.30
C GLN A 191 -34.30 -0.98 2.43
N ALA A 192 -33.40 -0.01 2.30
CA ALA A 192 -33.23 1.06 3.27
C ALA A 192 -34.44 2.05 3.28
N ILE A 193 -35.02 2.35 2.10
CA ILE A 193 -36.14 3.29 1.96
C ILE A 193 -37.47 2.68 2.45
N SER A 194 -37.61 1.35 2.41
CA SER A 194 -38.84 0.66 2.78
C SER A 194 -39.08 0.53 4.29
N ASN A 195 -38.30 1.27 5.08
CA ASN A 195 -38.38 1.29 6.55
C ASN A 195 -39.30 2.37 7.11
#